data_010c7ee2cf6b8d9b7d91fd06a2572315
#
_entry.id   010c7ee2cf6b8d9b7d91fd06a2572315
#
_cell.length_a   1.000
_cell.length_b   1.000
_cell.length_c   1.000
_cell.angle_alpha   90.00
_cell.angle_beta   90.00
_cell.angle_gamma   90.00
#
_symmetry.space_group_name_H-M   'P 1'
#
loop_
_entity.id
_entity.type
_entity.pdbx_description
1 polymer ?
#
loop_
_entity_poly.entity_id
_entity_poly.type
_entity_poly.pdbx_seq_one_letter_code
_entity_poly.pdbx_strand_id
1 'polypeptide(L)'
;MAAPRPSSLLLPLALALALATTPRPGHAQDASEEPPAPGVQEILDASPAGDWRTPDPDNTLYMELEGGRVVIELAPAFAPAHADNIRALARGGFWDGLSIYRAQDNFVVQFGDPTEDEDGRRPLGSARASLPAEFERPGAGLEFTPLPDVDGWSHQAGFVEGFPAARAADGTTWLAHCYGVVGAGRDMEPDSSNGSELYVVIGQAPRQLDRNITTVGRVIDGMELLSATARGPEPMGFHEDPARRVPIGSIRLASEVPAGERTGIELLRTDSRTFAAVTEARRNRRDAWYHVAAGHIDLCNVPLPARKTDGS
;
A
#
# COMPACT_ATOMS: atom_id res chain seq x y z
N MET A 1 -83.74 22.96 -13.21
CA MET A 1 -84.51 24.21 -13.38
C MET A 1 -83.57 25.38 -13.36
N ALA A 2 -83.66 26.15 -14.32
CA ALA A 2 -83.12 27.29 -14.95
C ALA A 2 -82.87 28.55 -14.06
N ALA A 3 -81.71 29.14 -14.19
CA ALA A 3 -81.34 30.53 -14.50
C ALA A 3 -81.86 31.67 -13.60
N PRO A 4 -81.39 32.90 -13.72
CA PRO A 4 -80.25 33.46 -14.50
C PRO A 4 -79.37 34.47 -13.71
N ARG A 5 -78.33 34.99 -14.40
CA ARG A 5 -77.40 36.08 -14.07
C ARG A 5 -78.09 37.45 -13.96
N PRO A 6 -77.41 38.46 -13.38
CA PRO A 6 -77.04 39.59 -14.21
C PRO A 6 -75.54 40.03 -14.09
N SER A 7 -75.09 40.60 -15.18
CA SER A 7 -73.85 41.27 -15.46
C SER A 7 -73.74 42.67 -14.75
N SER A 8 -72.54 43.05 -14.34
CA SER A 8 -72.17 44.40 -14.13
C SER A 8 -70.76 44.70 -14.63
N LEU A 9 -70.67 45.50 -15.65
CA LEU A 9 -69.45 46.11 -16.18
C LEU A 9 -68.86 47.04 -15.14
N LEU A 10 -67.52 46.98 -14.94
CA LEU A 10 -66.76 48.13 -14.40
C LEU A 10 -65.45 48.25 -15.18
N LEU A 11 -65.15 49.43 -15.64
CA LEU A 11 -64.04 49.92 -16.44
C LEU A 11 -62.67 49.74 -15.72
N PRO A 12 -61.57 49.53 -16.48
CA PRO A 12 -60.23 49.48 -15.89
C PRO A 12 -59.59 50.86 -15.78
N LEU A 13 -59.15 51.21 -14.59
CA LEU A 13 -58.30 52.34 -14.33
C LEU A 13 -56.82 51.91 -14.51
N ALA A 14 -56.19 52.36 -15.58
CA ALA A 14 -54.78 52.13 -15.85
C ALA A 14 -53.89 53.00 -14.98
N LEU A 15 -53.23 52.41 -14.01
CA LEU A 15 -52.19 53.10 -13.20
C LEU A 15 -50.80 52.68 -13.80
N ALA A 16 -50.16 53.61 -14.52
CA ALA A 16 -48.84 53.49 -15.03
C ALA A 16 -47.81 53.59 -13.89
N LEU A 17 -47.21 52.47 -13.49
CA LEU A 17 -46.13 52.46 -12.52
C LEU A 17 -44.79 52.52 -13.26
N ALA A 18 -44.11 53.68 -13.20
CA ALA A 18 -42.77 53.87 -13.76
C ALA A 18 -41.77 53.08 -12.87
N LEU A 19 -41.24 51.98 -13.35
CA LEU A 19 -40.10 51.30 -12.73
C LEU A 19 -38.81 52.07 -13.01
N ALA A 20 -38.31 52.78 -12.00
CA ALA A 20 -36.95 53.30 -12.01
C ALA A 20 -35.99 52.13 -11.77
N THR A 21 -35.29 51.67 -12.82
CA THR A 21 -34.19 50.73 -12.74
C THR A 21 -32.94 51.45 -12.23
N THR A 22 -32.66 51.36 -10.95
CA THR A 22 -31.34 51.69 -10.41
C THR A 22 -30.35 50.63 -10.82
N PRO A 23 -29.19 50.95 -11.42
CA PRO A 23 -28.14 49.98 -11.65
C PRO A 23 -27.59 49.53 -10.30
N ARG A 24 -27.71 48.24 -9.96
CA ARG A 24 -26.98 47.61 -8.87
C ARG A 24 -25.49 47.65 -9.23
N PRO A 25 -24.61 48.17 -8.34
CA PRO A 25 -23.18 47.99 -8.52
C PRO A 25 -22.89 46.48 -8.48
N GLY A 26 -22.42 45.96 -9.60
CA GLY A 26 -21.89 44.60 -9.64
C GLY A 26 -20.73 44.53 -8.65
N HIS A 27 -20.89 43.75 -7.60
CA HIS A 27 -19.75 43.28 -6.84
C HIS A 27 -19.03 42.31 -7.77
N ALA A 28 -18.02 42.80 -8.50
CA ALA A 28 -16.94 41.94 -8.97
C ALA A 28 -16.29 41.42 -7.66
N GLN A 29 -16.62 40.21 -7.26
CA GLN A 29 -15.77 39.46 -6.37
C GLN A 29 -14.49 39.21 -7.17
N ASP A 30 -13.45 39.98 -6.88
CA ASP A 30 -12.08 39.56 -7.08
C ASP A 30 -11.93 38.29 -6.25
N ALA A 31 -12.29 37.16 -6.83
CA ALA A 31 -11.77 35.86 -6.40
C ALA A 31 -10.28 35.97 -6.63
N SER A 32 -9.52 36.33 -5.62
CA SER A 32 -8.10 36.08 -5.58
C SER A 32 -7.98 34.56 -5.78
N GLU A 33 -7.64 34.14 -7.02
CA GLU A 33 -7.31 32.76 -7.30
C GLU A 33 -6.12 32.44 -6.40
N GLU A 34 -6.39 31.68 -5.33
CA GLU A 34 -5.32 31.07 -4.55
C GLU A 34 -4.45 30.30 -5.57
N PRO A 35 -3.12 30.48 -5.53
CA PRO A 35 -2.26 29.73 -6.43
C PRO A 35 -2.56 28.24 -6.28
N PRO A 36 -2.57 27.48 -7.38
CA PRO A 36 -2.87 26.06 -7.32
C PRO A 36 -1.94 25.38 -6.30
N ALA A 37 -2.48 24.52 -5.46
CA ALA A 37 -1.69 23.78 -4.48
C ALA A 37 -0.66 22.90 -5.24
N PRO A 38 0.59 22.77 -4.71
CA PRO A 38 1.64 22.02 -5.38
C PRO A 38 1.22 20.56 -5.59
N GLY A 39 1.56 20.01 -6.75
CA GLY A 39 1.35 18.61 -7.07
C GLY A 39 2.30 17.70 -6.28
N VAL A 40 1.98 16.39 -6.22
CA VAL A 40 2.81 15.41 -5.51
C VAL A 40 4.26 15.44 -5.97
N GLN A 41 4.51 15.53 -7.28
CA GLN A 41 5.88 15.55 -7.82
C GLN A 41 6.63 16.81 -7.39
N GLU A 42 6.02 17.98 -7.42
CA GLU A 42 6.64 19.23 -6.96
C GLU A 42 7.01 19.17 -5.47
N ILE A 43 6.16 18.54 -4.64
CA ILE A 43 6.44 18.32 -3.21
C ILE A 43 7.65 17.40 -3.04
N LEU A 44 7.71 16.32 -3.82
CA LEU A 44 8.82 15.36 -3.76
C LEU A 44 10.14 15.98 -4.24
N ASP A 45 10.11 16.74 -5.32
CA ASP A 45 11.30 17.41 -5.89
C ASP A 45 11.86 18.48 -4.94
N ALA A 46 10.98 19.14 -4.17
CA ALA A 46 11.36 20.13 -3.16
C ALA A 46 11.74 19.52 -1.80
N SER A 47 11.66 18.20 -1.65
CA SER A 47 11.84 17.53 -0.35
C SER A 47 13.29 17.60 0.13
N PRO A 48 13.54 17.91 1.42
CA PRO A 48 14.89 17.88 1.98
C PRO A 48 15.41 16.44 2.09
N ALA A 49 16.72 16.28 1.93
CA ALA A 49 17.38 14.96 2.01
C ALA A 49 17.08 14.21 3.33
N GLY A 50 16.94 14.95 4.44
CA GLY A 50 16.63 14.36 5.76
C GLY A 50 15.25 13.70 5.87
N ASP A 51 14.34 13.97 4.92
CA ASP A 51 13.03 13.33 4.88
C ASP A 51 13.08 11.93 4.22
N TRP A 52 14.25 11.55 3.69
CA TRP A 52 14.50 10.26 3.07
C TRP A 52 15.37 9.38 3.93
N ARG A 53 15.19 8.08 3.86
CA ARG A 53 16.04 7.08 4.54
C ARG A 53 16.47 5.99 3.56
N THR A 54 17.68 5.50 3.75
CA THR A 54 18.12 4.27 3.09
C THR A 54 17.56 3.07 3.84
N PRO A 55 17.04 2.04 3.16
CA PRO A 55 16.66 0.79 3.80
C PRO A 55 17.86 0.13 4.50
N ASP A 56 17.61 -0.52 5.64
CA ASP A 56 18.62 -1.30 6.33
C ASP A 56 19.01 -2.54 5.50
N PRO A 57 20.27 -2.70 5.07
CA PRO A 57 20.67 -3.80 4.23
C PRO A 57 20.52 -5.19 4.89
N ASP A 58 20.54 -5.27 6.23
CA ASP A 58 20.27 -6.52 6.96
C ASP A 58 18.77 -6.91 6.97
N ASN A 59 17.90 -5.96 6.65
CA ASN A 59 16.46 -6.13 6.55
C ASN A 59 15.94 -5.94 5.12
N THR A 60 16.83 -5.95 4.13
CA THR A 60 16.47 -5.80 2.72
C THR A 60 16.84 -7.06 1.95
N LEU A 61 15.86 -7.62 1.22
CA LEU A 61 16.04 -8.78 0.36
C LEU A 61 16.06 -8.34 -1.10
N TYR A 62 16.94 -8.96 -1.87
CA TYR A 62 16.98 -8.90 -3.34
C TYR A 62 16.52 -10.24 -3.90
N MET A 63 15.35 -10.24 -4.53
CA MET A 63 14.86 -11.39 -5.29
C MET A 63 15.23 -11.17 -6.77
N GLU A 64 16.06 -12.04 -7.31
CA GLU A 64 16.46 -11.99 -8.72
C GLU A 64 15.52 -12.84 -9.56
N LEU A 65 14.83 -12.21 -10.49
CA LEU A 65 14.00 -12.82 -11.52
C LEU A 65 14.64 -12.61 -12.89
N GLU A 66 14.24 -13.37 -13.91
CA GLU A 66 14.74 -13.18 -15.28
C GLU A 66 14.51 -11.74 -15.79
N GLY A 67 13.38 -11.13 -15.40
CA GLY A 67 13.01 -9.76 -15.80
C GLY A 67 13.68 -8.64 -15.02
N GLY A 68 14.42 -8.95 -13.93
CA GLY A 68 15.05 -7.94 -13.06
C GLY A 68 14.95 -8.28 -11.58
N ARG A 69 15.30 -7.30 -10.75
CA ARG A 69 15.34 -7.42 -9.30
C ARG A 69 14.07 -6.89 -8.64
N VAL A 70 13.52 -7.67 -7.72
CA VAL A 70 12.52 -7.20 -6.76
C VAL A 70 13.22 -6.92 -5.43
N VAL A 71 12.97 -5.75 -4.85
CA VAL A 71 13.54 -5.36 -3.55
C VAL A 71 12.45 -5.39 -2.50
N ILE A 72 12.67 -6.17 -1.44
CA ILE A 72 11.73 -6.33 -0.33
C ILE A 72 12.37 -5.81 0.96
N GLU A 73 11.68 -4.93 1.66
CA GLU A 73 12.03 -4.48 3.00
C GLU A 73 11.27 -5.29 4.05
N LEU A 74 12.01 -5.95 4.96
CA LEU A 74 11.43 -6.69 6.09
C LEU A 74 11.00 -5.75 7.21
N ALA A 75 10.03 -6.17 8.01
CA ALA A 75 9.44 -5.43 9.13
C ALA A 75 9.74 -6.11 10.48
N PRO A 76 11.00 -6.16 10.95
CA PRO A 76 11.36 -6.84 12.19
C PRO A 76 10.73 -6.22 13.43
N ALA A 77 10.29 -4.95 13.38
CA ALA A 77 9.53 -4.34 14.46
C ALA A 77 8.18 -5.02 14.71
N PHE A 78 7.60 -5.69 13.70
CA PHE A 78 6.31 -6.38 13.80
C PHE A 78 6.44 -7.90 13.84
N ALA A 79 7.34 -8.46 13.05
CA ALA A 79 7.53 -9.89 12.89
C ALA A 79 9.01 -10.28 13.12
N PRO A 80 9.58 -10.06 14.33
CA PRO A 80 10.99 -10.32 14.59
C PRO A 80 11.39 -11.77 14.37
N ALA A 81 10.56 -12.74 14.79
CA ALA A 81 10.87 -14.16 14.65
C ALA A 81 10.85 -14.61 13.17
N HIS A 82 9.87 -14.12 12.39
CA HIS A 82 9.84 -14.38 10.94
C HIS A 82 10.97 -13.66 10.21
N ALA A 83 11.29 -12.41 10.55
CA ALA A 83 12.40 -11.70 9.93
C ALA A 83 13.74 -12.41 10.18
N ASP A 84 13.99 -12.90 11.41
CA ASP A 84 15.18 -13.71 11.72
C ASP A 84 15.23 -14.99 10.88
N ASN A 85 14.10 -15.68 10.76
CA ASN A 85 14.01 -16.93 10.01
C ASN A 85 14.19 -16.71 8.50
N ILE A 86 13.56 -15.66 7.95
CA ILE A 86 13.71 -15.28 6.55
C ILE A 86 15.17 -14.93 6.24
N ARG A 87 15.87 -14.22 7.15
CA ARG A 87 17.31 -13.98 6.98
C ARG A 87 18.13 -15.26 6.98
N ALA A 88 17.79 -16.22 7.84
CA ALA A 88 18.46 -17.54 7.85
C ALA A 88 18.21 -18.32 6.55
N LEU A 89 16.97 -18.32 6.04
CA LEU A 89 16.61 -18.95 4.76
C LEU A 89 17.34 -18.28 3.58
N ALA A 90 17.42 -16.96 3.55
CA ALA A 90 18.15 -16.22 2.49
C ALA A 90 19.64 -16.56 2.50
N ARG A 91 20.27 -16.58 3.69
CA ARG A 91 21.68 -17.02 3.84
C ARG A 91 21.91 -18.45 3.40
N GLY A 92 20.94 -19.31 3.64
CA GLY A 92 20.99 -20.71 3.22
C GLY A 92 20.70 -20.93 1.73
N GLY A 93 20.36 -19.89 0.96
CA GLY A 93 19.96 -20.01 -0.44
C GLY A 93 18.67 -20.81 -0.63
N PHE A 94 17.78 -20.77 0.36
CA PHE A 94 16.56 -21.60 0.34
C PHE A 94 15.73 -21.42 -0.93
N TRP A 95 15.60 -20.20 -1.43
CA TRP A 95 14.76 -19.93 -2.62
C TRP A 95 15.50 -20.11 -3.95
N ASP A 96 16.78 -20.46 -3.97
CA ASP A 96 17.55 -20.58 -5.22
C ASP A 96 16.96 -21.66 -6.13
N GLY A 97 16.55 -21.27 -7.32
CA GLY A 97 15.92 -22.15 -8.28
C GLY A 97 14.50 -22.62 -7.93
N LEU A 98 13.90 -22.09 -6.84
CA LEU A 98 12.46 -22.20 -6.61
C LEU A 98 11.70 -21.23 -7.53
N SER A 99 10.41 -21.06 -7.32
CA SER A 99 9.59 -20.29 -8.25
C SER A 99 8.44 -19.57 -7.58
N ILE A 100 7.92 -18.55 -8.27
CA ILE A 100 6.56 -18.06 -8.06
C ILE A 100 5.66 -19.12 -8.71
N TYR A 101 4.97 -19.90 -7.90
CA TYR A 101 4.16 -21.04 -8.36
C TYR A 101 2.66 -20.78 -8.29
N ARG A 102 2.26 -19.66 -7.68
CA ARG A 102 0.87 -19.21 -7.60
C ARG A 102 0.77 -17.72 -7.94
N ALA A 103 -0.19 -17.40 -8.81
CA ALA A 103 -0.57 -16.02 -9.12
C ALA A 103 -2.10 -15.96 -9.24
N GLN A 104 -2.77 -15.58 -8.16
CA GLN A 104 -4.22 -15.43 -8.13
C GLN A 104 -4.60 -14.02 -8.52
N ASP A 105 -5.53 -13.91 -9.47
CA ASP A 105 -5.98 -12.61 -9.94
C ASP A 105 -6.58 -11.76 -8.81
N ASN A 106 -6.32 -10.47 -8.87
CA ASN A 106 -6.75 -9.47 -7.88
C ASN A 106 -6.46 -9.84 -6.41
N PHE A 107 -5.44 -10.68 -6.17
CA PHE A 107 -5.10 -11.13 -4.81
C PHE A 107 -3.58 -11.14 -4.59
N VAL A 108 -2.89 -12.27 -4.81
CA VAL A 108 -1.47 -12.42 -4.48
C VAL A 108 -0.69 -13.19 -5.55
N VAL A 109 0.63 -12.96 -5.58
CA VAL A 109 1.60 -13.96 -6.02
C VAL A 109 2.20 -14.64 -4.80
N GLN A 110 2.52 -15.95 -4.91
CA GLN A 110 3.13 -16.72 -3.83
C GLN A 110 4.31 -17.51 -4.35
N PHE A 111 5.35 -17.57 -3.54
CA PHE A 111 6.59 -18.25 -3.87
C PHE A 111 7.17 -18.97 -2.65
N GLY A 112 7.89 -20.05 -2.93
CA GLY A 112 8.48 -20.94 -1.94
C GLY A 112 8.66 -22.34 -2.55
N ASP A 113 8.58 -23.37 -1.72
CA ASP A 113 8.68 -24.77 -2.14
C ASP A 113 7.29 -25.41 -2.23
N PRO A 114 6.72 -25.60 -3.44
CA PRO A 114 5.39 -26.16 -3.63
C PRO A 114 5.33 -27.68 -3.41
N THR A 115 6.38 -28.31 -2.92
CA THR A 115 6.45 -29.77 -2.72
C THR A 115 5.54 -30.17 -1.56
N GLU A 116 4.52 -30.98 -1.85
CA GLU A 116 3.57 -31.48 -0.85
C GLU A 116 4.18 -32.63 0.00
N ASP A 117 4.97 -33.48 -0.64
CA ASP A 117 5.63 -34.62 0.03
C ASP A 117 6.73 -34.12 0.99
N GLU A 118 6.59 -34.41 2.28
CA GLU A 118 7.53 -33.97 3.32
C GLU A 118 8.98 -34.42 3.03
N ASP A 119 9.16 -35.64 2.52
CA ASP A 119 10.49 -36.19 2.19
C ASP A 119 11.13 -35.49 0.98
N GLY A 120 10.32 -34.87 0.12
CA GLY A 120 10.76 -34.13 -1.06
C GLY A 120 10.99 -32.63 -0.80
N ARG A 121 10.56 -32.12 0.34
CA ARG A 121 10.69 -30.68 0.65
C ARG A 121 12.13 -30.25 0.81
N ARG A 122 12.41 -29.04 0.36
CA ARG A 122 13.72 -28.41 0.51
C ARG A 122 14.06 -28.23 1.99
N PRO A 123 15.26 -28.68 2.44
CA PRO A 123 15.69 -28.49 3.82
C PRO A 123 15.77 -27.02 4.21
N LEU A 124 15.26 -26.68 5.38
CA LEU A 124 15.25 -25.30 5.91
C LEU A 124 16.64 -24.84 6.39
N GLY A 125 17.63 -25.74 6.44
CA GLY A 125 18.97 -25.43 6.94
C GLY A 125 18.97 -25.05 8.41
N SER A 126 19.44 -23.84 8.73
CA SER A 126 19.47 -23.32 10.10
C SER A 126 18.17 -22.64 10.51
N ALA A 127 17.21 -22.51 9.61
CA ALA A 127 15.93 -21.89 9.92
C ALA A 127 15.02 -22.84 10.72
N ARG A 128 14.15 -22.26 11.54
CA ARG A 128 13.19 -23.01 12.38
C ARG A 128 12.03 -23.50 11.53
N ALA A 129 11.51 -24.66 11.86
CA ALA A 129 10.40 -25.30 11.15
C ALA A 129 9.04 -24.66 11.44
N SER A 130 8.85 -24.08 12.63
CA SER A 130 7.64 -23.35 13.01
C SER A 130 7.98 -22.13 13.84
N LEU A 131 7.13 -21.11 13.79
CA LEU A 131 7.28 -19.85 14.50
C LEU A 131 5.96 -19.51 15.21
N PRO A 132 6.02 -18.79 16.33
CA PRO A 132 4.81 -18.24 16.92
C PRO A 132 4.16 -17.26 15.93
N ALA A 133 2.84 -17.18 15.98
CA ALA A 133 2.10 -16.19 15.20
C ALA A 133 2.51 -14.76 15.60
N GLU A 134 2.85 -13.91 14.61
CA GLU A 134 3.19 -12.50 14.79
C GLU A 134 2.17 -11.63 14.04
N PHE A 135 0.88 -11.85 14.31
CA PHE A 135 -0.20 -11.18 13.60
C PHE A 135 -0.41 -9.74 14.06
N GLU A 136 -0.05 -9.46 15.30
CA GLU A 136 -0.20 -8.16 15.96
C GLU A 136 0.73 -8.06 17.16
N ARG A 137 0.89 -6.86 17.69
CA ARG A 137 1.69 -6.60 18.89
C ARG A 137 1.17 -5.40 19.68
N PRO A 138 1.56 -5.24 20.97
CA PRO A 138 1.34 -3.98 21.68
C PRO A 138 1.96 -2.80 20.93
N GLY A 139 1.23 -1.70 20.81
CA GLY A 139 1.71 -0.49 20.14
C GLY A 139 2.73 0.33 20.94
N ALA A 140 2.99 -0.04 22.18
CA ALA A 140 4.00 0.63 23.00
C ALA A 140 5.38 0.52 22.37
N GLY A 141 6.09 1.66 22.26
CA GLY A 141 7.41 1.76 21.64
C GLY A 141 7.41 1.83 20.11
N LEU A 142 6.23 1.80 19.45
CA LEU A 142 6.11 2.07 18.02
C LEU A 142 5.82 3.55 17.77
N GLU A 143 6.62 4.18 16.93
CA GLU A 143 6.36 5.52 16.42
C GLU A 143 5.29 5.44 15.32
N PHE A 144 4.05 5.69 15.70
CA PHE A 144 2.90 5.60 14.81
C PHE A 144 2.55 6.97 14.26
N THR A 145 2.62 7.13 12.93
CA THR A 145 2.15 8.31 12.21
C THR A 145 0.71 8.11 11.78
N PRO A 146 -0.26 8.76 12.43
CA PRO A 146 -1.68 8.53 12.14
C PRO A 146 -2.09 9.14 10.80
N LEU A 147 -2.97 8.43 10.09
CA LEU A 147 -3.74 8.98 9.00
C LEU A 147 -4.97 9.70 9.58
N PRO A 148 -5.32 10.90 9.08
CA PRO A 148 -6.46 11.67 9.66
C PRO A 148 -7.83 11.07 9.34
N ASP A 149 -7.91 10.24 8.30
CA ASP A 149 -9.17 9.70 7.82
C ASP A 149 -9.56 8.39 8.54
N VAL A 150 -10.85 8.14 8.58
CA VAL A 150 -11.39 6.90 9.17
C VAL A 150 -11.03 5.69 8.32
N ASP A 151 -10.74 4.57 8.99
CA ASP A 151 -10.50 3.27 8.37
C ASP A 151 -11.64 2.32 8.72
N GLY A 152 -12.15 1.60 7.72
CA GLY A 152 -13.23 0.63 7.92
C GLY A 152 -12.83 -0.64 8.67
N TRP A 153 -11.53 -0.84 8.90
CA TRP A 153 -10.95 -2.08 9.45
C TRP A 153 -10.33 -1.91 10.84
N SER A 154 -10.13 -0.68 11.28
CA SER A 154 -9.42 -0.39 12.53
C SER A 154 -9.94 0.87 13.20
N HIS A 155 -9.61 1.04 14.48
CA HIS A 155 -9.89 2.27 15.20
C HIS A 155 -9.07 3.46 14.67
N GLN A 156 -7.83 3.19 14.25
CA GLN A 156 -6.92 4.17 13.66
C GLN A 156 -6.02 3.50 12.63
N ALA A 157 -5.92 4.09 11.44
CA ALA A 157 -4.96 3.71 10.42
C ALA A 157 -3.79 4.70 10.37
N GLY A 158 -2.64 4.26 9.86
CA GLY A 158 -1.45 5.11 9.75
C GLY A 158 -0.23 4.31 9.33
N PHE A 159 0.94 4.75 9.78
CA PHE A 159 2.22 4.17 9.37
C PHE A 159 3.17 4.00 10.55
N VAL A 160 3.99 2.96 10.47
CA VAL A 160 5.13 2.75 11.36
C VAL A 160 6.34 2.48 10.48
N GLU A 161 7.38 3.32 10.57
CA GLU A 161 8.64 3.17 9.82
C GLU A 161 8.47 2.97 8.29
N GLY A 162 7.40 3.52 7.70
CA GLY A 162 7.11 3.36 6.28
C GLY A 162 6.26 2.16 5.92
N PHE A 163 5.76 1.40 6.90
CA PHE A 163 4.82 0.31 6.69
C PHE A 163 3.39 0.76 7.00
N PRO A 164 2.42 0.43 6.14
CA PRO A 164 1.01 0.64 6.47
C PRO A 164 0.62 -0.16 7.71
N ALA A 165 0.08 0.52 8.69
CA ALA A 165 -0.27 -0.09 9.97
C ALA A 165 -1.66 0.33 10.43
N ALA A 166 -2.27 -0.50 11.24
CA ALA A 166 -3.57 -0.27 11.84
C ALA A 166 -3.51 -0.53 13.35
N ARG A 167 -4.36 0.17 14.10
CA ARG A 167 -4.35 0.15 15.55
C ARG A 167 -5.76 0.02 16.09
N ALA A 168 -5.95 -0.87 17.06
CA ALA A 168 -7.19 -1.00 17.82
C ALA A 168 -7.28 0.07 18.93
N ALA A 169 -8.47 0.22 19.52
CA ALA A 169 -8.69 1.18 20.59
C ALA A 169 -7.87 0.91 21.86
N ASP A 170 -7.49 -0.35 22.11
CA ASP A 170 -6.63 -0.76 23.22
C ASP A 170 -5.13 -0.55 22.96
N GLY A 171 -4.76 -0.03 21.77
CA GLY A 171 -3.38 0.20 21.35
C GLY A 171 -2.71 -0.99 20.67
N THR A 172 -3.36 -2.14 20.55
CA THR A 172 -2.86 -3.27 19.76
C THR A 172 -2.67 -2.83 18.32
N THR A 173 -1.50 -3.11 17.72
CA THR A 173 -1.10 -2.59 16.40
C THR A 173 -0.63 -3.74 15.51
N TRP A 174 -0.97 -3.68 14.22
CA TRP A 174 -0.62 -4.67 13.21
C TRP A 174 -0.30 -4.01 11.87
N LEU A 175 0.39 -4.73 10.98
CA LEU A 175 0.58 -4.29 9.61
C LEU A 175 -0.65 -4.61 8.75
N ALA A 176 -1.05 -3.66 7.94
CA ALA A 176 -2.22 -3.77 7.07
C ALA A 176 -1.85 -4.38 5.72
N HIS A 177 -2.67 -5.29 5.22
CA HIS A 177 -2.51 -5.93 3.91
C HIS A 177 -2.85 -4.97 2.78
N CYS A 178 -1.93 -4.05 2.47
CA CYS A 178 -2.02 -3.18 1.30
C CYS A 178 -1.30 -3.80 0.08
N TYR A 179 -1.49 -3.24 -1.11
CA TYR A 179 -0.75 -3.60 -2.32
C TYR A 179 0.76 -3.54 -2.07
N GLY A 180 1.50 -4.56 -2.52
CA GLY A 180 2.94 -4.69 -2.34
C GLY A 180 3.38 -5.19 -0.95
N VAL A 181 2.46 -5.41 -0.01
CA VAL A 181 2.77 -6.00 1.30
C VAL A 181 3.13 -7.48 1.12
N VAL A 182 4.11 -7.92 1.89
CA VAL A 182 4.61 -9.31 1.92
C VAL A 182 4.14 -10.00 3.19
N GLY A 183 3.50 -11.15 3.04
CA GLY A 183 3.08 -11.99 4.17
C GLY A 183 3.71 -13.37 4.10
N ALA A 184 3.75 -14.04 5.26
CA ALA A 184 4.23 -15.41 5.39
C ALA A 184 3.06 -16.39 5.34
N GLY A 185 3.07 -17.29 4.36
CA GLY A 185 2.07 -18.34 4.21
C GLY A 185 2.02 -19.25 5.44
N ARG A 186 0.82 -19.73 5.77
CA ARG A 186 0.58 -20.68 6.85
C ARG A 186 -0.52 -21.67 6.47
N ASP A 187 -0.53 -22.80 7.15
CA ASP A 187 -1.65 -23.75 7.15
C ASP A 187 -2.75 -23.32 8.13
N MET A 188 -3.53 -24.28 8.62
CA MET A 188 -4.67 -23.98 9.51
C MET A 188 -4.21 -23.46 10.88
N GLU A 189 -3.13 -24.02 11.43
CA GLU A 189 -2.65 -23.63 12.74
C GLU A 189 -1.94 -22.28 12.69
N PRO A 190 -2.17 -21.38 13.67
CA PRO A 190 -1.59 -20.04 13.70
C PRO A 190 -0.05 -20.02 13.69
N ASP A 191 0.60 -21.03 14.23
CA ASP A 191 2.05 -21.19 14.37
C ASP A 191 2.67 -22.11 13.30
N SER A 192 1.93 -22.46 12.25
CA SER A 192 2.41 -23.31 11.16
C SER A 192 3.30 -22.59 10.16
N SER A 193 3.39 -21.25 10.21
CA SER A 193 4.29 -20.49 9.35
C SER A 193 5.74 -20.53 9.84
N ASN A 194 6.67 -20.51 8.90
CA ASN A 194 8.10 -20.36 9.18
C ASN A 194 8.79 -19.34 8.26
N GLY A 195 8.03 -18.69 7.37
CA GLY A 195 8.53 -17.70 6.42
C GLY A 195 9.22 -18.27 5.19
N SER A 196 9.22 -19.60 4.97
CA SER A 196 9.72 -20.20 3.72
C SER A 196 8.77 -20.00 2.54
N GLU A 197 7.46 -19.93 2.84
CA GLU A 197 6.40 -19.58 1.90
C GLU A 197 6.03 -18.13 2.07
N LEU A 198 6.27 -17.32 1.04
CA LEU A 198 5.93 -15.89 1.05
C LEU A 198 4.96 -15.56 -0.06
N TYR A 199 4.09 -14.61 0.21
CA TYR A 199 3.22 -14.03 -0.81
C TYR A 199 3.34 -12.52 -0.84
N VAL A 200 3.05 -11.93 -2.00
CA VAL A 200 2.96 -10.48 -2.20
C VAL A 200 1.57 -10.12 -2.71
N VAL A 201 0.95 -9.13 -2.10
CA VAL A 201 -0.35 -8.61 -2.55
C VAL A 201 -0.17 -7.88 -3.88
N ILE A 202 -0.86 -8.35 -4.93
CA ILE A 202 -0.82 -7.78 -6.28
C ILE A 202 -2.17 -7.24 -6.76
N GLY A 203 -3.15 -7.22 -5.90
CA GLY A 203 -4.51 -6.79 -6.21
C GLY A 203 -5.09 -5.88 -5.16
N GLN A 204 -6.41 -5.89 -5.04
CA GLN A 204 -7.13 -5.15 -4.02
C GLN A 204 -6.65 -5.58 -2.63
N ALA A 205 -6.50 -4.61 -1.74
CA ALA A 205 -6.04 -4.82 -0.38
C ALA A 205 -6.89 -5.85 0.39
N PRO A 206 -6.37 -7.05 0.69
CA PRO A 206 -7.14 -8.10 1.37
C PRO A 206 -7.14 -7.87 2.88
N ARG A 207 -7.72 -6.76 3.34
CA ARG A 207 -7.73 -6.33 4.73
C ARG A 207 -8.38 -7.34 5.68
N GLN A 208 -9.19 -8.27 5.17
CA GLN A 208 -9.72 -9.40 5.94
C GLN A 208 -8.63 -10.38 6.43
N LEU A 209 -7.42 -10.32 5.86
CA LEU A 209 -6.26 -11.07 6.32
C LEU A 209 -5.53 -10.40 7.50
N ASP A 210 -5.82 -9.14 7.77
CA ASP A 210 -5.26 -8.40 8.91
C ASP A 210 -5.51 -9.20 10.19
N ARG A 211 -4.47 -9.36 11.02
CA ARG A 211 -4.49 -10.11 12.28
C ARG A 211 -4.78 -11.64 12.15
N ASN A 212 -4.75 -12.16 10.92
CA ASN A 212 -4.98 -13.58 10.64
C ASN A 212 -3.76 -14.25 10.01
N ILE A 213 -2.79 -13.48 9.53
CA ILE A 213 -1.57 -13.98 8.93
C ILE A 213 -0.43 -12.99 9.20
N THR A 214 0.78 -13.51 9.36
CA THR A 214 1.93 -12.66 9.67
C THR A 214 2.37 -11.86 8.45
N THR A 215 2.35 -10.54 8.57
CA THR A 215 2.93 -9.62 7.59
C THR A 215 4.39 -9.39 7.93
N VAL A 216 5.30 -9.68 7.00
CA VAL A 216 6.74 -9.70 7.24
C VAL A 216 7.49 -8.53 6.61
N GLY A 217 6.84 -7.78 5.70
CA GLY A 217 7.51 -6.71 4.98
C GLY A 217 6.67 -6.12 3.85
N ARG A 218 7.35 -5.41 2.96
CA ARG A 218 6.75 -4.86 1.73
C ARG A 218 7.77 -4.82 0.60
N VAL A 219 7.29 -4.86 -0.64
CA VAL A 219 8.10 -4.57 -1.82
C VAL A 219 8.31 -3.06 -1.91
N ILE A 220 9.55 -2.64 -2.17
CA ILE A 220 9.93 -1.24 -2.29
C ILE A 220 10.43 -0.85 -3.69
N ASP A 221 10.76 -1.86 -4.52
CA ASP A 221 11.09 -1.70 -5.96
C ASP A 221 10.80 -3.02 -6.69
N GLY A 222 10.48 -2.98 -7.99
CA GLY A 222 10.24 -4.17 -8.81
C GLY A 222 8.83 -4.76 -8.72
N MET A 223 7.83 -4.03 -8.17
CA MET A 223 6.43 -4.50 -8.10
C MET A 223 5.83 -4.82 -9.48
N GLU A 224 6.28 -4.15 -10.54
CA GLU A 224 5.85 -4.40 -11.92
C GLU A 224 6.17 -5.83 -12.37
N LEU A 225 7.26 -6.41 -11.91
CA LEU A 225 7.65 -7.80 -12.23
C LEU A 225 6.67 -8.81 -11.61
N LEU A 226 6.25 -8.54 -10.38
CA LEU A 226 5.32 -9.40 -9.65
C LEU A 226 3.88 -9.22 -10.16
N SER A 227 3.44 -7.99 -10.38
CA SER A 227 2.09 -7.70 -10.85
C SER A 227 1.86 -8.14 -12.31
N ALA A 228 2.92 -8.23 -13.13
CA ALA A 228 2.87 -8.76 -14.50
C ALA A 228 2.90 -10.29 -14.57
N THR A 229 3.10 -11.00 -13.47
CA THR A 229 3.11 -12.47 -13.45
C THR A 229 1.81 -13.02 -14.04
N ALA A 230 1.94 -13.95 -14.99
CA ALA A 230 0.78 -14.60 -15.60
C ALA A 230 -0.09 -15.25 -14.52
N ARG A 231 -1.40 -15.00 -14.59
CA ARG A 231 -2.34 -15.59 -13.62
C ARG A 231 -2.46 -17.09 -13.84
N GLY A 232 -2.44 -17.84 -12.74
CA GLY A 232 -2.75 -19.27 -12.75
C GLY A 232 -4.24 -19.52 -12.89
N PRO A 233 -4.64 -20.80 -13.13
CA PRO A 233 -6.05 -21.15 -13.27
C PRO A 233 -6.86 -20.89 -12.01
N GLU A 234 -8.12 -20.54 -12.21
CA GLU A 234 -9.10 -20.43 -11.12
C GLU A 234 -9.33 -21.79 -10.41
N PRO A 235 -9.73 -21.77 -9.13
CA PRO A 235 -10.03 -20.60 -8.32
C PRO A 235 -8.82 -20.02 -7.56
N MET A 236 -7.72 -20.76 -7.43
CA MET A 236 -6.66 -20.44 -6.50
C MET A 236 -5.40 -19.86 -7.16
N GLY A 237 -5.28 -19.94 -8.47
CA GLY A 237 -4.16 -19.39 -9.21
C GLY A 237 -2.85 -20.20 -9.16
N PHE A 238 -2.90 -21.49 -8.81
CA PHE A 238 -1.71 -22.35 -8.79
C PHE A 238 -1.30 -22.79 -10.19
N HIS A 239 -0.02 -22.68 -10.50
CA HIS A 239 0.58 -23.23 -11.70
C HIS A 239 1.08 -24.66 -11.43
N GLU A 240 0.27 -25.65 -11.77
CA GLU A 240 0.64 -27.05 -11.62
C GLU A 240 1.79 -27.45 -12.55
N ASP A 241 1.73 -26.98 -13.80
CA ASP A 241 2.82 -27.14 -14.74
C ASP A 241 4.02 -26.26 -14.38
N PRO A 242 5.18 -26.87 -14.00
CA PRO A 242 6.39 -26.12 -13.65
C PRO A 242 6.88 -25.16 -14.75
N ALA A 243 6.60 -25.46 -16.02
CA ALA A 243 6.99 -24.61 -17.15
C ALA A 243 6.24 -23.27 -17.19
N ARG A 244 5.16 -23.13 -16.42
CA ARG A 244 4.37 -21.88 -16.31
C ARG A 244 4.73 -21.05 -15.09
N ARG A 245 5.57 -21.58 -14.20
CA ARG A 245 6.03 -20.90 -13.00
C ARG A 245 7.13 -19.90 -13.37
N VAL A 246 7.23 -18.80 -12.59
CA VAL A 246 8.31 -17.83 -12.78
C VAL A 246 9.50 -18.26 -11.93
N PRO A 247 10.63 -18.61 -12.53
CA PRO A 247 11.82 -19.04 -11.79
C PRO A 247 12.40 -17.91 -10.94
N ILE A 248 12.83 -18.22 -9.72
CA ILE A 248 13.60 -17.36 -8.85
C ILE A 248 15.07 -17.75 -9.00
N GLY A 249 15.90 -16.84 -9.49
CA GLY A 249 17.35 -17.09 -9.58
C GLY A 249 17.97 -17.18 -8.20
N SER A 250 17.67 -16.23 -7.33
CA SER A 250 18.10 -16.24 -5.92
C SER A 250 17.30 -15.23 -5.09
N ILE A 251 17.33 -15.41 -3.75
CA ILE A 251 16.97 -14.36 -2.81
C ILE A 251 18.15 -14.17 -1.84
N ARG A 252 18.65 -12.93 -1.72
CA ARG A 252 19.83 -12.59 -0.89
C ARG A 252 19.55 -11.38 -0.03
N LEU A 253 20.21 -11.30 1.13
CA LEU A 253 20.26 -10.07 1.91
C LEU A 253 21.12 -9.02 1.20
N ALA A 254 20.66 -7.79 1.19
CA ALA A 254 21.44 -6.69 0.62
C ALA A 254 22.79 -6.51 1.34
N SER A 255 22.88 -6.84 2.63
CA SER A 255 24.13 -6.81 3.40
C SER A 255 25.18 -7.78 2.90
N GLU A 256 24.76 -8.87 2.24
CA GLU A 256 25.66 -9.90 1.70
C GLU A 256 26.04 -9.65 0.24
N VAL A 257 25.44 -8.67 -0.40
CA VAL A 257 25.77 -8.22 -1.75
C VAL A 257 26.83 -7.11 -1.67
N PRO A 258 27.88 -7.16 -2.52
CA PRO A 258 28.89 -6.11 -2.57
C PRO A 258 28.28 -4.72 -2.67
N ALA A 259 28.83 -3.74 -1.95
CA ALA A 259 28.24 -2.40 -1.88
C ALA A 259 28.01 -1.74 -3.24
N GLY A 260 28.90 -1.99 -4.21
CA GLY A 260 28.77 -1.46 -5.58
C GLY A 260 27.70 -2.16 -6.46
N GLU A 261 27.12 -3.26 -5.97
CA GLU A 261 26.06 -4.02 -6.66
C GLU A 261 24.70 -3.85 -5.96
N ARG A 262 24.67 -3.09 -4.85
CA ARG A 262 23.43 -2.82 -4.14
C ARG A 262 22.58 -1.81 -4.90
N THR A 263 21.28 -2.04 -4.91
CA THR A 263 20.34 -1.07 -5.46
C THR A 263 20.35 0.19 -4.61
N GLY A 264 20.79 1.31 -5.17
CA GLY A 264 20.69 2.61 -4.52
C GLY A 264 19.24 3.06 -4.48
N ILE A 265 18.63 3.02 -3.29
CA ILE A 265 17.23 3.38 -3.09
C ILE A 265 17.06 4.14 -1.77
N GLU A 266 16.22 5.15 -1.80
CA GLU A 266 15.78 5.87 -0.62
C GLU A 266 14.25 5.87 -0.53
N LEU A 267 13.75 5.79 0.68
CA LEU A 267 12.32 5.76 0.99
C LEU A 267 11.94 7.04 1.73
N LEU A 268 10.83 7.65 1.36
CA LEU A 268 10.30 8.80 2.08
C LEU A 268 9.85 8.36 3.49
N ARG A 269 10.35 9.05 4.50
CA ARG A 269 10.00 8.81 5.91
C ARG A 269 8.55 9.22 6.15
N THR A 270 7.75 8.31 6.69
CA THR A 270 6.32 8.56 6.95
C THR A 270 6.05 9.51 8.11
N ASP A 271 7.04 9.79 8.95
CA ASP A 271 7.01 10.79 10.01
C ASP A 271 7.49 12.19 9.53
N SER A 272 7.81 12.35 8.24
CA SER A 272 8.29 13.60 7.66
C SER A 272 7.17 14.58 7.31
N ARG A 273 7.52 15.87 7.24
CA ARG A 273 6.61 16.90 6.74
C ARG A 273 6.28 16.73 5.25
N THR A 274 7.27 16.27 4.48
CA THR A 274 7.06 15.96 3.05
C THR A 274 6.01 14.86 2.88
N PHE A 275 6.06 13.79 3.68
CA PHE A 275 5.06 12.73 3.62
C PHE A 275 3.66 13.24 3.97
N ALA A 276 3.54 14.07 4.99
CA ALA A 276 2.26 14.70 5.35
C ALA A 276 1.70 15.55 4.19
N ALA A 277 2.56 16.33 3.53
CA ALA A 277 2.17 17.14 2.35
C ALA A 277 1.76 16.28 1.15
N VAL A 278 2.50 15.20 0.86
CA VAL A 278 2.16 14.22 -0.19
C VAL A 278 0.81 13.57 0.10
N THR A 279 0.57 13.15 1.34
CA THR A 279 -0.69 12.55 1.77
C THR A 279 -1.85 13.53 1.57
N GLU A 280 -1.70 14.79 2.00
CA GLU A 280 -2.72 15.82 1.83
C GLU A 280 -2.97 16.15 0.35
N ALA A 281 -1.93 16.26 -0.46
CA ALA A 281 -2.06 16.49 -1.90
C ALA A 281 -2.81 15.35 -2.62
N ARG A 282 -2.67 14.13 -2.14
CA ARG A 282 -3.43 12.96 -2.65
C ARG A 282 -4.86 12.91 -2.12
N ARG A 283 -5.05 13.27 -0.85
CA ARG A 283 -6.33 13.30 -0.15
C ARG A 283 -7.28 14.34 -0.73
N ASN A 284 -6.75 15.53 -1.03
CA ASN A 284 -7.51 16.71 -1.49
C ASN A 284 -6.97 17.22 -2.84
N ARG A 285 -6.99 16.38 -3.87
CA ARG A 285 -6.59 16.80 -5.21
C ARG A 285 -7.48 17.95 -5.70
N ARG A 286 -6.82 19.04 -6.08
CA ARG A 286 -7.45 20.30 -6.54
C ARG A 286 -6.98 20.73 -7.92
N ASP A 287 -6.34 19.83 -8.67
CA ASP A 287 -5.99 20.10 -10.06
C ASP A 287 -7.25 20.19 -10.94
N ALA A 288 -7.12 20.85 -12.10
CA ALA A 288 -8.24 21.17 -12.98
C ALA A 288 -9.04 19.96 -13.50
N TRP A 289 -8.50 18.76 -13.35
CA TRP A 289 -9.17 17.52 -13.75
C TRP A 289 -10.23 17.07 -12.72
N TYR A 290 -10.05 17.41 -11.44
CA TYR A 290 -10.97 17.00 -10.37
C TYR A 290 -12.08 18.04 -10.16
N HIS A 291 -13.33 17.65 -10.42
CA HIS A 291 -14.49 18.47 -10.16
C HIS A 291 -14.90 18.49 -8.68
N VAL A 292 -14.61 17.41 -7.97
CA VAL A 292 -14.93 17.24 -6.55
C VAL A 292 -13.72 16.70 -5.82
N ALA A 293 -13.24 17.43 -4.82
CA ALA A 293 -12.20 16.94 -3.93
C ALA A 293 -12.78 15.86 -3.02
N ALA A 294 -12.09 14.71 -2.92
CA ALA A 294 -12.55 13.58 -2.10
C ALA A 294 -12.59 13.91 -0.60
N GLY A 295 -11.62 14.69 -0.11
CA GLY A 295 -11.49 15.01 1.33
C GLY A 295 -11.18 13.78 2.19
N HIS A 296 -10.81 12.66 1.57
CA HIS A 296 -10.56 11.37 2.20
C HIS A 296 -9.53 10.57 1.40
N ILE A 297 -8.73 9.77 2.10
CA ILE A 297 -7.84 8.79 1.49
C ILE A 297 -7.77 7.53 2.34
N ASP A 298 -7.98 6.37 1.71
CA ASP A 298 -7.75 5.07 2.35
C ASP A 298 -6.28 4.83 2.63
N LEU A 299 -5.98 4.13 3.73
CA LEU A 299 -4.62 3.73 4.11
C LEU A 299 -3.84 3.12 2.94
N CYS A 300 -4.44 2.18 2.23
CA CYS A 300 -3.79 1.47 1.13
C CYS A 300 -3.67 2.28 -0.17
N ASN A 301 -4.26 3.48 -0.22
CA ASN A 301 -4.16 4.42 -1.34
C ASN A 301 -3.14 5.55 -1.09
N VAL A 302 -2.58 5.63 0.13
CA VAL A 302 -1.50 6.58 0.41
C VAL A 302 -0.23 6.11 -0.27
N PRO A 303 0.40 6.94 -1.13
CA PRO A 303 1.65 6.55 -1.77
C PRO A 303 2.79 6.46 -0.73
N LEU A 304 3.65 5.48 -0.91
CA LEU A 304 4.89 5.32 -0.15
C LEU A 304 6.07 5.54 -1.10
N PRO A 305 6.48 6.79 -1.34
CA PRO A 305 7.48 7.12 -2.34
C PRO A 305 8.83 6.47 -2.06
N ALA A 306 9.39 5.90 -3.12
CA ALA A 306 10.77 5.47 -3.20
C ALA A 306 11.45 6.21 -4.36
N ARG A 307 12.74 6.46 -4.26
CA ARG A 307 13.54 7.04 -5.35
C ARG A 307 14.86 6.30 -5.50
N LYS A 308 15.32 6.17 -6.74
CA LYS A 308 16.67 5.66 -7.00
C LYS A 308 17.69 6.77 -6.75
N THR A 309 18.83 6.39 -6.17
CA THR A 309 19.96 7.30 -5.99
C THR A 309 20.94 7.15 -7.14
N ASP A 310 21.64 8.23 -7.49
CA ASP A 310 22.66 8.21 -8.56
C ASP A 310 23.76 7.20 -8.20
N GLY A 311 23.97 6.23 -9.08
CA GLY A 311 24.99 5.18 -8.92
C GLY A 311 24.46 3.74 -8.92
N SER A 312 23.15 3.54 -9.15
CA SER A 312 22.52 2.21 -9.27
C SER A 312 22.23 1.83 -10.72
#